data_a5c471f8d843b5e4adba4fe7344b9e63
#
_entry.id   a5c471f8d843b5e4adba4fe7344b9e63
#
_cell.length_a   1.000
_cell.length_b   1.000
_cell.length_c   1.000
_cell.angle_alpha   90.00
_cell.angle_beta   90.00
_cell.angle_gamma   90.00
#
_symmetry.space_group_name_H-M   'P 1'
#
loop_
_entity.id
_entity.type
_entity.pdbx_description
1 polymer ?
#
loop_
_entity_poly.entity_id
_entity_poly.type
_entity_poly.pdbx_seq_one_letter_code
_entity_poly.pdbx_strand_id
1 'polypeptide(L)'
;MKAAPASLRCCLRFSPAGAALVIAGAASLLAAETPGTISITTPMPAPAWAKLERRLLAESVPACREFYEKYYDARGYLQCFVRWGANDGPDDAFENFNRWPELHALGASDEILQIYLTAWNGMIRQYTEAKTTDVPVARAGMYYKDFCVQSDWMHHGEGMQNFNRMGLSVPYLPIYQERARRFAGFYMGEDPEAPNYDPKLKLIRSMLNGSRGPMLRQATALDWVGDPFDVAGFVAQHGERTYAQFLDHYREYTDVVGDHFLNLGATTQPMNAYLLANEPKYRQWIVDYMDAWLGRMKQNHGIIPSFVDLDGKVGGAGGRWWGNAYGWGFSPVNPVNGRREDRNRIPRALVGFNNALLVTGDQKYVDAWRSMIDAVNAKAREIGGRKEFPTMHGKDGWYGWRSRPWNVGALEVWYWSMQPADLVRVGQNGWVSFLRGRNADYPATALQRDLDSVARKLKAVREDRTPPEKRLADNMLDRNPAATDTLVQLMFGGVPPGREGSLLNARLRYFDPVRRRAGVPEDVAALVSELDDARTVVSLVNVGEKEARTVVVQGGAYAEHQLESVECNGQTTRLGARDFTVRLAPGAGAKLTLRMRRYAHAPTVTFPWDRN
;
A
#
# COMPACT_ATOMS: atom_id res chain seq x y z
N MET A 1 44.45 42.23 10.37
CA MET A 1 45.58 41.29 10.56
C MET A 1 45.04 39.92 10.25
N LYS A 2 45.29 39.49 9.19
CA LYS A 2 45.93 38.42 8.43
C LYS A 2 46.26 37.16 9.28
N ALA A 3 45.66 36.04 8.93
CA ALA A 3 46.37 34.76 8.68
C ALA A 3 45.44 33.76 8.00
N ALA A 4 45.87 33.28 6.83
CA ALA A 4 45.29 32.14 6.10
C ALA A 4 46.06 30.85 6.45
N PRO A 5 45.48 29.65 6.32
CA PRO A 5 46.23 28.41 6.45
C PRO A 5 46.71 27.86 5.10
N ALA A 6 47.85 27.21 5.19
CA ALA A 6 48.66 26.71 4.11
C ALA A 6 48.12 25.42 3.47
N SER A 7 48.36 25.29 2.16
CA SER A 7 48.15 24.12 1.35
C SER A 7 49.36 23.15 1.44
N LEU A 8 49.10 21.87 1.73
CA LEU A 8 50.09 20.79 1.52
C LEU A 8 49.83 20.11 0.16
N ARG A 9 50.75 20.30 -0.79
CA ARG A 9 50.87 19.52 -2.01
C ARG A 9 51.85 18.38 -1.74
N CYS A 10 51.44 17.17 -1.96
CA CYS A 10 52.33 15.98 -1.99
C CYS A 10 52.63 15.60 -3.43
N CYS A 11 53.88 15.75 -3.86
CA CYS A 11 54.39 15.31 -5.15
C CYS A 11 54.82 13.85 -5.05
N LEU A 12 54.23 12.97 -5.87
CA LEU A 12 54.79 11.63 -6.14
C LEU A 12 55.38 11.61 -7.54
N ARG A 13 56.70 11.32 -7.57
CA ARG A 13 57.49 11.14 -8.80
C ARG A 13 57.25 9.74 -9.36
N PHE A 14 56.98 9.67 -10.67
CA PHE A 14 57.06 8.43 -11.45
C PHE A 14 58.48 8.20 -11.97
N SER A 15 58.94 6.95 -11.88
CA SER A 15 60.12 6.46 -12.58
C SER A 15 59.73 5.31 -13.50
N PRO A 16 60.23 5.26 -14.75
CA PRO A 16 59.86 4.22 -15.69
C PRO A 16 60.91 3.15 -15.78
N ALA A 17 60.56 1.88 -15.65
CA ALA A 17 61.31 0.76 -16.24
C ALA A 17 60.52 -0.56 -16.19
N GLY A 18 60.48 -1.28 -17.29
CA GLY A 18 60.25 -2.72 -17.32
C GLY A 18 59.03 -3.19 -18.08
N ALA A 19 59.12 -3.27 -19.42
CA ALA A 19 58.18 -4.03 -20.24
C ALA A 19 58.46 -5.55 -20.05
N ALA A 20 57.46 -6.26 -19.53
CA ALA A 20 57.43 -7.73 -19.59
C ALA A 20 56.12 -8.16 -20.25
N LEU A 21 56.24 -8.83 -21.38
CA LEU A 21 55.17 -9.43 -22.16
C LEU A 21 54.61 -10.63 -21.37
N VAL A 22 53.39 -10.54 -20.85
CA VAL A 22 52.68 -11.67 -20.26
C VAL A 22 51.51 -12.03 -21.18
N ILE A 23 51.61 -13.20 -21.79
CA ILE A 23 50.54 -13.86 -22.52
C ILE A 23 49.42 -14.19 -21.54
N ALA A 24 48.32 -13.46 -21.56
CA ALA A 24 47.15 -13.76 -20.75
C ALA A 24 46.34 -14.88 -21.42
N GLY A 25 46.52 -16.10 -20.88
CA GLY A 25 45.55 -17.16 -21.10
C GLY A 25 44.23 -16.77 -20.43
N ALA A 26 43.14 -16.71 -21.21
CA ALA A 26 41.80 -16.52 -20.71
C ALA A 26 41.37 -17.76 -19.92
N ALA A 27 41.68 -17.80 -18.64
CA ALA A 27 41.05 -18.73 -17.69
C ALA A 27 39.68 -18.15 -17.37
N SER A 28 38.62 -18.78 -17.87
CA SER A 28 37.27 -18.59 -17.39
C SER A 28 37.23 -18.93 -15.89
N LEU A 29 37.28 -17.93 -15.06
CA LEU A 29 36.95 -18.07 -13.64
C LEU A 29 35.49 -18.49 -13.55
N LEU A 30 35.23 -19.79 -13.50
CA LEU A 30 34.02 -20.35 -12.94
C LEU A 30 33.95 -19.85 -11.48
N ALA A 31 33.20 -18.77 -11.25
CA ALA A 31 32.90 -18.33 -9.89
C ALA A 31 32.28 -19.53 -9.15
N ALA A 32 32.86 -19.91 -8.03
CA ALA A 32 32.34 -20.96 -7.16
C ALA A 32 30.87 -20.61 -6.87
N GLU A 33 29.98 -21.54 -7.18
CA GLU A 33 28.53 -21.36 -6.94
C GLU A 33 28.31 -21.19 -5.43
N THR A 34 27.75 -20.06 -5.05
CA THR A 34 27.36 -19.84 -3.67
C THR A 34 26.22 -20.83 -3.35
N PRO A 35 26.25 -21.51 -2.18
CA PRO A 35 25.18 -22.44 -1.81
C PRO A 35 23.80 -21.78 -1.96
N GLY A 36 22.88 -22.38 -2.74
CA GLY A 36 21.56 -21.85 -3.01
C GLY A 36 21.41 -21.04 -4.32
N THR A 37 22.41 -21.06 -5.22
CA THR A 37 22.29 -20.44 -6.55
C THR A 37 21.77 -21.44 -7.59
N ILE A 38 20.72 -21.06 -8.31
CA ILE A 38 20.15 -21.80 -9.46
C ILE A 38 20.61 -21.14 -10.75
N SER A 39 21.34 -21.86 -11.57
CA SER A 39 21.80 -21.37 -12.89
C SER A 39 20.85 -21.83 -14.00
N ILE A 40 20.29 -20.89 -14.75
CA ILE A 40 19.39 -21.12 -15.88
C ILE A 40 20.09 -20.71 -17.17
N THR A 41 20.36 -21.69 -18.02
CA THR A 41 21.01 -21.50 -19.33
C THR A 41 20.14 -21.92 -20.50
N THR A 42 18.96 -22.47 -20.25
CA THR A 42 18.04 -22.91 -21.29
C THR A 42 17.51 -21.72 -22.05
N PRO A 43 17.71 -21.64 -23.37
CA PRO A 43 17.15 -20.56 -24.18
C PRO A 43 15.61 -20.57 -24.09
N MET A 44 15.04 -19.39 -23.91
CA MET A 44 13.59 -19.17 -23.89
C MET A 44 13.26 -17.91 -24.71
N PRO A 45 12.65 -18.06 -25.89
CA PRO A 45 12.15 -16.90 -26.63
C PRO A 45 11.26 -16.05 -25.72
N ALA A 46 11.54 -14.76 -25.66
CA ALA A 46 10.83 -13.85 -24.74
C ALA A 46 9.32 -13.87 -24.99
N PRO A 47 8.49 -14.38 -24.05
CA PRO A 47 7.05 -14.45 -24.22
C PRO A 47 6.43 -13.05 -24.32
N ALA A 48 5.23 -12.93 -24.89
CA ALA A 48 4.55 -11.64 -25.05
C ALA A 48 4.37 -10.90 -23.70
N TRP A 49 3.96 -11.64 -22.65
CA TRP A 49 3.80 -11.04 -21.33
C TRP A 49 5.10 -10.46 -20.78
N ALA A 50 6.26 -11.11 -21.02
CA ALA A 50 7.54 -10.63 -20.51
C ALA A 50 7.96 -9.32 -21.19
N LYS A 51 7.74 -9.22 -22.51
CA LYS A 51 7.99 -7.98 -23.27
C LYS A 51 7.07 -6.85 -22.80
N LEU A 52 5.79 -7.12 -22.57
CA LEU A 52 4.82 -6.13 -22.08
C LEU A 52 5.13 -5.68 -20.65
N GLU A 53 5.52 -6.59 -19.78
CA GLU A 53 5.93 -6.28 -18.39
C GLU A 53 7.12 -5.32 -18.39
N ARG A 54 8.18 -5.65 -19.12
CA ARG A 54 9.37 -4.80 -19.22
C ARG A 54 9.05 -3.43 -19.82
N ARG A 55 8.20 -3.42 -20.85
CA ARG A 55 7.72 -2.20 -21.48
C ARG A 55 6.91 -1.33 -20.51
N LEU A 56 6.00 -1.93 -19.71
CA LEU A 56 5.20 -1.19 -18.73
C LEU A 56 6.08 -0.54 -17.66
N LEU A 57 7.08 -1.28 -17.12
CA LEU A 57 8.05 -0.73 -16.18
C LEU A 57 8.87 0.42 -16.78
N ALA A 58 9.30 0.28 -18.05
CA ALA A 58 10.11 1.29 -18.75
C ALA A 58 9.31 2.55 -19.10
N GLU A 59 8.07 2.41 -19.61
CA GLU A 59 7.25 3.55 -20.06
C GLU A 59 6.57 4.30 -18.90
N SER A 60 6.35 3.65 -17.75
CA SER A 60 5.73 4.30 -16.59
C SER A 60 6.61 5.41 -16.01
N VAL A 61 7.93 5.27 -16.01
CA VAL A 61 8.83 6.25 -15.37
C VAL A 61 8.84 7.60 -16.10
N PRO A 62 9.10 7.68 -17.44
CA PRO A 62 9.02 8.95 -18.13
C PRO A 62 7.61 9.57 -18.09
N ALA A 63 6.55 8.74 -18.09
CA ALA A 63 5.19 9.25 -17.94
C ALA A 63 4.96 9.90 -16.58
N CYS A 64 5.44 9.28 -15.48
CA CYS A 64 5.38 9.87 -14.14
C CYS A 64 6.25 11.12 -14.03
N ARG A 65 7.41 11.17 -14.70
CA ARG A 65 8.25 12.37 -14.74
C ARG A 65 7.52 13.53 -15.42
N GLU A 66 6.90 13.35 -16.59
CA GLU A 66 6.13 14.40 -17.25
C GLU A 66 4.96 14.90 -16.41
N PHE A 67 4.30 13.99 -15.67
CA PHE A 67 3.28 14.36 -14.70
C PHE A 67 3.87 15.23 -13.58
N TYR A 68 5.00 14.82 -12.99
CA TYR A 68 5.69 15.54 -11.95
C TYR A 68 6.13 16.94 -12.41
N GLU A 69 6.82 17.04 -13.54
CA GLU A 69 7.32 18.30 -14.12
C GLU A 69 6.19 19.30 -14.41
N LYS A 70 4.99 18.80 -14.69
CA LYS A 70 3.84 19.66 -14.98
C LYS A 70 3.14 20.18 -13.73
N TYR A 71 3.01 19.37 -12.70
CA TYR A 71 2.14 19.68 -11.56
C TYR A 71 2.88 19.96 -10.25
N TYR A 72 4.18 19.77 -10.22
CA TYR A 72 5.02 20.07 -9.06
C TYR A 72 6.08 21.13 -9.36
N ASP A 73 6.46 21.88 -8.35
CA ASP A 73 7.60 22.80 -8.46
C ASP A 73 8.92 22.12 -8.06
N ALA A 74 10.04 22.86 -8.21
CA ALA A 74 11.38 22.37 -7.88
C ALA A 74 11.56 21.96 -6.41
N ARG A 75 10.70 22.40 -5.50
CA ARG A 75 10.69 22.05 -4.08
C ARG A 75 9.94 20.73 -3.82
N GLY A 76 9.26 20.20 -4.83
CA GLY A 76 8.33 19.08 -4.71
C GLY A 76 6.95 19.50 -4.18
N TYR A 77 6.60 20.78 -4.23
CA TYR A 77 5.28 21.25 -3.86
C TYR A 77 4.30 21.06 -5.01
N LEU A 78 3.15 20.49 -4.71
CA LEU A 78 2.06 20.40 -5.67
C LEU A 78 1.55 21.81 -5.99
N GLN A 79 1.52 22.18 -7.27
CA GLN A 79 1.10 23.50 -7.72
C GLN A 79 -0.43 23.66 -7.79
N CYS A 80 -1.18 22.57 -7.69
CA CYS A 80 -2.62 22.61 -7.64
C CYS A 80 -3.03 23.21 -6.29
N PHE A 81 -3.74 24.32 -6.31
CA PHE A 81 -4.11 25.11 -5.14
C PHE A 81 -2.91 25.59 -4.27
N VAL A 82 -2.71 26.86 -4.26
CA VAL A 82 -1.68 27.52 -3.45
C VAL A 82 -1.99 27.44 -1.95
N ARG A 83 -3.26 27.34 -1.60
CA ARG A 83 -3.79 27.20 -0.23
C ARG A 83 -4.67 25.97 -0.14
N TRP A 84 -4.59 25.28 0.98
CA TRP A 84 -5.30 24.03 1.25
C TRP A 84 -6.47 24.26 2.19
N GLY A 85 -7.59 23.63 1.90
CA GLY A 85 -8.79 23.69 2.73
C GLY A 85 -10.08 23.48 1.91
N ALA A 86 -11.23 23.55 2.59
CA ALA A 86 -12.53 23.29 2.01
C ALA A 86 -12.64 21.91 1.33
N ASN A 87 -12.57 21.83 0.03
CA ASN A 87 -12.74 20.60 -0.73
C ASN A 87 -11.42 20.02 -1.27
N ASP A 88 -10.30 20.34 -0.63
CA ASP A 88 -8.97 19.89 -1.06
C ASP A 88 -8.12 19.53 0.15
N GLY A 89 -7.98 18.24 0.42
CA GLY A 89 -7.32 17.71 1.60
C GLY A 89 -5.87 17.28 1.37
N PRO A 90 -5.12 17.09 2.46
CA PRO A 90 -3.74 16.57 2.39
C PRO A 90 -3.64 15.17 1.78
N ASP A 91 -4.60 14.32 2.05
CA ASP A 91 -4.70 12.95 1.53
C ASP A 91 -4.82 12.93 0.01
N ASP A 92 -5.70 13.73 -0.57
CA ASP A 92 -5.88 13.88 -2.02
C ASP A 92 -4.56 14.28 -2.70
N ALA A 93 -3.82 15.19 -2.10
CA ALA A 93 -2.55 15.63 -2.64
C ALA A 93 -1.47 14.54 -2.58
N PHE A 94 -1.38 13.78 -1.48
CA PHE A 94 -0.45 12.66 -1.36
C PHE A 94 -0.79 11.50 -2.30
N GLU A 95 -2.04 11.31 -2.66
CA GLU A 95 -2.44 10.29 -3.62
C GLU A 95 -1.92 10.55 -5.04
N ASN A 96 -1.57 11.79 -5.38
CA ASN A 96 -1.11 12.16 -6.72
C ASN A 96 0.22 11.50 -7.15
N PHE A 97 1.05 11.04 -6.23
CA PHE A 97 2.24 10.24 -6.53
C PHE A 97 2.16 8.82 -5.96
N ASN A 98 0.93 8.38 -5.76
CA ASN A 98 0.64 7.02 -5.31
C ASN A 98 1.27 6.00 -6.27
N ARG A 99 1.78 4.88 -5.68
CA ARG A 99 2.40 3.75 -6.37
C ARG A 99 3.81 3.97 -6.91
N TRP A 100 4.39 5.16 -6.82
CA TRP A 100 5.76 5.39 -7.31
C TRP A 100 6.82 4.58 -6.55
N PRO A 101 6.81 4.47 -5.20
CA PRO A 101 7.75 3.58 -4.50
C PRO A 101 7.50 2.10 -4.80
N GLU A 102 6.24 1.71 -5.06
CA GLU A 102 5.91 0.35 -5.47
C GLU A 102 6.44 0.02 -6.88
N LEU A 103 6.31 0.96 -7.82
CA LEU A 103 6.86 0.85 -9.17
C LEU A 103 8.39 0.64 -9.13
N HIS A 104 9.10 1.38 -8.25
CA HIS A 104 10.53 1.16 -8.01
C HIS A 104 10.80 -0.23 -7.43
N ALA A 105 10.03 -0.67 -6.45
CA ALA A 105 10.17 -1.99 -5.80
C ALA A 105 9.88 -3.16 -6.76
N LEU A 106 9.16 -2.92 -7.86
CA LEU A 106 8.92 -3.88 -8.95
C LEU A 106 10.10 -3.97 -9.92
N GLY A 107 10.96 -2.97 -10.00
CA GLY A 107 12.15 -2.95 -10.87
C GLY A 107 12.19 -1.81 -11.90
N ALA A 108 11.34 -0.81 -11.76
CA ALA A 108 11.45 0.42 -12.54
C ALA A 108 12.73 1.20 -12.17
N SER A 109 13.15 2.15 -12.99
CA SER A 109 14.40 2.89 -12.80
C SER A 109 14.41 3.68 -11.48
N ASP A 110 15.63 3.98 -10.97
CA ASP A 110 15.81 4.74 -9.72
C ASP A 110 15.28 6.18 -9.81
N GLU A 111 15.07 6.68 -11.02
CA GLU A 111 14.50 8.00 -11.26
C GLU A 111 13.12 8.16 -10.59
N ILE A 112 12.26 7.14 -10.66
CA ILE A 112 10.92 7.22 -10.04
C ILE A 112 11.02 7.37 -8.52
N LEU A 113 12.04 6.76 -7.90
CA LEU A 113 12.29 6.91 -6.48
C LEU A 113 12.77 8.32 -6.12
N GLN A 114 13.63 8.92 -6.96
CA GLN A 114 14.14 10.28 -6.72
C GLN A 114 13.01 11.32 -6.77
N ILE A 115 12.19 11.28 -7.80
CA ILE A 115 11.04 12.20 -7.90
C ILE A 115 10.02 11.95 -6.78
N TYR A 116 9.81 10.69 -6.39
CA TYR A 116 8.97 10.34 -5.24
C TYR A 116 9.48 10.96 -3.94
N LEU A 117 10.75 10.79 -3.62
CA LEU A 117 11.33 11.33 -2.37
C LEU A 117 11.27 12.86 -2.35
N THR A 118 11.46 13.51 -3.50
CA THR A 118 11.32 14.97 -3.62
C THR A 118 9.88 15.40 -3.39
N ALA A 119 8.91 14.72 -4.04
CA ALA A 119 7.49 15.00 -3.87
C ALA A 119 7.03 14.76 -2.42
N TRP A 120 7.37 13.60 -1.83
CA TRP A 120 7.00 13.27 -0.46
C TRP A 120 7.50 14.32 0.55
N ASN A 121 8.79 14.64 0.52
CA ASN A 121 9.37 15.62 1.45
C ASN A 121 8.86 17.04 1.16
N GLY A 122 8.61 17.36 -0.11
CA GLY A 122 8.01 18.63 -0.53
C GLY A 122 6.60 18.78 0.03
N MET A 123 5.77 17.77 -0.12
CA MET A 123 4.39 17.77 0.38
C MET A 123 4.33 17.88 1.91
N ILE A 124 5.17 17.15 2.65
CA ILE A 124 5.24 17.27 4.11
C ILE A 124 5.55 18.74 4.52
N ARG A 125 6.50 19.40 3.85
CA ARG A 125 6.81 20.82 4.12
C ARG A 125 5.66 21.73 3.73
N GLN A 126 5.10 21.56 2.55
CA GLN A 126 3.99 22.36 2.03
C GLN A 126 2.79 22.36 2.99
N TYR A 127 2.40 21.19 3.49
CA TYR A 127 1.29 21.07 4.44
C TYR A 127 1.65 21.57 5.85
N THR A 128 2.90 21.45 6.27
CA THR A 128 3.36 22.05 7.54
C THR A 128 3.31 23.58 7.49
N GLU A 129 3.59 24.17 6.33
CA GLU A 129 3.54 25.62 6.08
C GLU A 129 2.12 26.14 5.86
N ALA A 130 1.22 25.30 5.35
CA ALA A 130 -0.17 25.65 5.10
C ALA A 130 -0.94 25.79 6.42
N LYS A 131 -0.98 27.01 6.97
CA LYS A 131 -1.68 27.33 8.21
C LYS A 131 -3.07 27.85 7.88
N THR A 132 -4.07 27.23 8.47
CA THR A 132 -5.43 27.72 8.45
C THR A 132 -5.85 28.13 9.86
N THR A 133 -6.50 29.28 10.00
CA THR A 133 -6.85 29.84 11.31
C THR A 133 -8.23 29.40 11.79
N ASP A 134 -9.11 29.07 10.85
CA ASP A 134 -10.54 28.87 11.11
C ASP A 134 -10.88 27.40 11.42
N VAL A 135 -9.97 26.47 11.13
CA VAL A 135 -10.16 25.06 11.43
C VAL A 135 -9.27 24.65 12.61
N PRO A 136 -9.85 24.24 13.75
CA PRO A 136 -9.08 23.92 14.96
C PRO A 136 -7.98 22.89 14.75
N VAL A 137 -8.22 21.88 13.92
CA VAL A 137 -7.27 20.80 13.62
C VAL A 137 -6.06 21.27 12.81
N ALA A 138 -6.21 22.34 12.02
CA ALA A 138 -5.15 22.83 11.12
C ALA A 138 -4.36 24.05 11.65
N ARG A 139 -4.66 24.57 12.84
CA ARG A 139 -4.06 25.80 13.40
C ARG A 139 -2.54 25.79 13.50
N ALA A 140 -1.91 24.64 13.59
CA ALA A 140 -0.46 24.49 13.66
C ALA A 140 0.18 24.01 12.34
N GLY A 141 -0.56 24.08 11.24
CA GLY A 141 -0.28 23.41 9.98
C GLY A 141 -1.06 22.09 9.92
N MET A 142 -1.27 21.56 8.72
CA MET A 142 -2.01 20.30 8.52
C MET A 142 -1.14 19.07 8.82
N TYR A 143 0.17 19.22 8.78
CA TYR A 143 1.13 18.18 9.15
C TYR A 143 2.03 18.66 10.28
N TYR A 144 1.57 18.44 11.49
CA TYR A 144 2.36 18.62 12.70
C TYR A 144 3.17 17.35 12.97
N LYS A 145 4.47 17.49 13.25
CA LYS A 145 5.40 16.34 13.41
C LYS A 145 5.44 15.42 12.18
N ASP A 146 5.33 15.97 10.97
CA ASP A 146 5.31 15.23 9.69
C ASP A 146 4.14 14.25 9.53
N PHE A 147 3.08 14.40 10.32
CA PHE A 147 1.89 13.57 10.28
C PHE A 147 0.63 14.45 10.42
N CYS A 148 -0.48 14.02 9.85
CA CYS A 148 -1.71 14.79 9.93
C CYS A 148 -2.11 15.08 11.38
N VAL A 149 -2.58 16.29 11.65
CA VAL A 149 -2.86 16.77 13.01
C VAL A 149 -3.98 15.98 13.64
N GLN A 150 -5.16 16.04 13.04
CA GLN A 150 -6.34 15.24 13.40
C GLN A 150 -7.14 14.98 12.14
N SER A 151 -7.43 13.72 11.88
CA SER A 151 -8.32 13.25 10.82
C SER A 151 -8.77 11.82 11.14
N ASP A 152 -9.63 11.26 10.34
CA ASP A 152 -9.96 9.84 10.44
C ASP A 152 -9.00 8.99 9.61
N TRP A 153 -9.04 7.67 9.83
CA TRP A 153 -8.16 6.73 9.14
C TRP A 153 -8.59 6.39 7.70
N MET A 154 -9.72 6.88 7.23
CA MET A 154 -9.97 6.88 5.79
C MET A 154 -8.94 7.78 5.09
N HIS A 155 -8.82 9.03 5.55
CA HIS A 155 -7.92 10.04 4.99
C HIS A 155 -6.46 9.81 5.39
N HIS A 156 -6.17 9.45 6.64
CA HIS A 156 -4.80 9.04 7.02
C HIS A 156 -4.31 7.84 6.20
N GLY A 157 -5.16 6.84 5.96
CA GLY A 157 -4.83 5.67 5.15
C GLY A 157 -4.48 6.05 3.71
N GLU A 158 -5.27 6.93 3.11
CA GLU A 158 -5.04 7.46 1.76
C GLU A 158 -3.73 8.26 1.68
N GLY A 159 -3.51 9.19 2.58
CA GLY A 159 -2.29 10.00 2.61
C GLY A 159 -1.03 9.18 2.92
N MET A 160 -1.12 8.20 3.82
CA MET A 160 0.03 7.43 4.29
C MET A 160 0.37 6.20 3.43
N GLN A 161 -0.46 5.83 2.45
CA GLN A 161 -0.23 4.64 1.64
C GLN A 161 1.13 4.64 0.92
N ASN A 162 1.64 5.81 0.52
CA ASN A 162 2.95 5.95 -0.11
C ASN A 162 4.08 5.71 0.89
N PHE A 163 3.94 6.22 2.12
CA PHE A 163 4.89 5.98 3.20
C PHE A 163 4.97 4.48 3.55
N ASN A 164 3.86 3.79 3.61
CA ASN A 164 3.80 2.36 3.91
C ASN A 164 4.55 1.51 2.87
N ARG A 165 4.67 2.00 1.63
CA ARG A 165 5.40 1.33 0.54
C ARG A 165 6.86 1.75 0.44
N MET A 166 7.25 2.85 1.09
CA MET A 166 8.64 3.35 1.05
C MET A 166 9.63 2.31 1.55
N GLY A 167 9.30 1.57 2.61
CA GLY A 167 10.13 0.50 3.15
C GLY A 167 10.41 -0.65 2.16
N LEU A 168 9.58 -0.83 1.13
CA LEU A 168 9.86 -1.78 0.06
C LEU A 168 11.06 -1.37 -0.80
N SER A 169 11.35 -0.09 -0.89
CA SER A 169 12.39 0.48 -1.76
C SER A 169 13.62 0.98 -1.01
N VAL A 170 13.43 1.68 0.10
CA VAL A 170 14.51 2.39 0.82
C VAL A 170 14.40 2.23 2.34
N PRO A 171 14.43 1.00 2.87
CA PRO A 171 14.26 0.75 4.30
C PRO A 171 15.38 1.36 5.17
N TYR A 172 16.52 1.68 4.59
CA TYR A 172 17.69 2.23 5.30
C TYR A 172 17.75 3.76 5.32
N LEU A 173 16.78 4.44 4.70
CA LEU A 173 16.73 5.91 4.71
C LEU A 173 16.49 6.40 6.15
N PRO A 174 17.42 7.17 6.77
CA PRO A 174 17.29 7.54 8.18
C PRO A 174 15.98 8.24 8.52
N ILE A 175 15.53 9.17 7.66
CA ILE A 175 14.26 9.89 7.88
C ILE A 175 13.05 8.96 7.81
N TYR A 176 13.07 7.90 7.00
CA TYR A 176 12.01 6.89 6.96
C TYR A 176 11.96 6.12 8.29
N GLN A 177 13.12 5.68 8.79
CA GLN A 177 13.22 4.93 10.04
C GLN A 177 12.78 5.78 11.24
N GLU A 178 13.18 7.05 11.27
CA GLU A 178 12.78 8.01 12.31
C GLU A 178 11.25 8.21 12.30
N ARG A 179 10.69 8.50 11.12
CA ARG A 179 9.24 8.72 10.95
C ARG A 179 8.44 7.47 11.32
N ALA A 180 8.87 6.27 10.91
CA ALA A 180 8.18 5.03 11.23
C ALA A 180 8.04 4.81 12.74
N ARG A 181 9.12 5.06 13.52
CA ARG A 181 9.08 4.97 14.97
C ARG A 181 8.21 6.07 15.59
N ARG A 182 8.38 7.31 15.14
CA ARG A 182 7.60 8.46 15.65
C ARG A 182 6.10 8.28 15.42
N PHE A 183 5.70 7.86 14.22
CA PHE A 183 4.29 7.64 13.89
C PHE A 183 3.67 6.52 14.70
N ALA A 184 4.40 5.42 14.94
CA ALA A 184 3.98 4.37 15.86
C ALA A 184 3.76 4.93 17.29
N GLY A 185 4.65 5.81 17.75
CA GLY A 185 4.59 6.44 19.07
C GLY A 185 3.31 7.23 19.33
N PHE A 186 2.70 7.82 18.29
CA PHE A 186 1.39 8.52 18.39
C PHE A 186 0.24 7.60 18.85
N TYR A 187 0.36 6.30 18.62
CA TYR A 187 -0.65 5.29 18.96
C TYR A 187 -0.22 4.36 20.10
N MET A 188 1.01 4.51 20.62
CA MET A 188 1.54 3.66 21.68
C MET A 188 1.73 4.36 23.02
N GLY A 189 1.25 5.61 23.13
CA GLY A 189 1.42 6.42 24.35
C GLY A 189 2.85 6.93 24.55
N GLU A 190 3.68 6.91 23.52
CA GLU A 190 5.08 7.41 23.58
C GLU A 190 5.18 8.92 23.35
N ASP A 191 4.16 9.53 22.78
CA ASP A 191 4.07 10.99 22.60
C ASP A 191 2.97 11.57 23.49
N PRO A 192 3.32 12.40 24.50
CA PRO A 192 2.35 12.97 25.43
C PRO A 192 1.40 13.98 24.78
N GLU A 193 1.77 14.57 23.65
CA GLU A 193 0.88 15.46 22.89
C GLU A 193 -0.11 14.70 22.01
N ALA A 194 0.11 13.40 21.81
CA ALA A 194 -0.74 12.53 21.00
C ALA A 194 -1.31 11.35 21.80
N PRO A 195 -2.12 11.59 22.87
CA PRO A 195 -2.67 10.52 23.72
C PRO A 195 -3.83 9.81 23.02
N ASN A 196 -3.60 9.29 21.80
CA ASN A 196 -4.64 8.68 20.97
C ASN A 196 -5.18 7.35 21.53
N TYR A 197 -4.36 6.60 22.30
CA TYR A 197 -4.65 5.23 22.68
C TYR A 197 -4.85 5.07 24.17
N ASP A 198 -5.83 4.23 24.55
CA ASP A 198 -6.05 3.78 25.91
C ASP A 198 -5.52 2.34 26.05
N PRO A 199 -4.39 2.12 26.77
CA PRO A 199 -3.78 0.79 26.89
C PRO A 199 -4.58 -0.16 27.78
N LYS A 200 -5.42 0.34 28.67
CA LYS A 200 -6.25 -0.47 29.56
C LYS A 200 -7.43 -1.08 28.82
N LEU A 201 -8.11 -0.26 28.03
CA LEU A 201 -9.28 -0.66 27.25
C LEU A 201 -8.91 -1.13 25.84
N LYS A 202 -7.64 -0.94 25.43
CA LYS A 202 -7.13 -1.31 24.09
C LYS A 202 -8.01 -0.70 23.00
N LEU A 203 -8.18 0.62 23.06
CA LEU A 203 -8.96 1.38 22.09
C LEU A 203 -8.24 2.69 21.69
N ILE A 204 -8.47 3.12 20.48
CA ILE A 204 -8.14 4.47 20.02
C ILE A 204 -9.31 5.38 20.41
N ARG A 205 -9.01 6.51 21.07
CA ARG A 205 -9.98 7.29 21.84
C ARG A 205 -10.95 8.13 21.03
N SER A 206 -10.72 8.26 19.73
CA SER A 206 -11.57 9.01 18.82
C SER A 206 -11.46 8.47 17.39
N MET A 207 -12.50 8.64 16.60
CA MET A 207 -12.40 8.48 15.15
C MET A 207 -11.43 9.51 14.54
N LEU A 208 -11.46 10.76 15.04
CA LEU A 208 -10.54 11.84 14.62
C LEU A 208 -9.36 11.90 15.57
N ASN A 209 -8.20 11.48 15.08
CA ASN A 209 -6.96 11.31 15.84
C ASN A 209 -5.75 11.67 14.98
N GLY A 210 -4.59 11.83 15.57
CA GLY A 210 -3.38 12.18 14.81
C GLY A 210 -2.22 12.62 15.69
N SER A 211 -1.33 13.46 15.15
CA SER A 211 -0.11 13.92 15.81
C SER A 211 -0.35 14.90 16.98
N ARG A 212 -1.58 15.41 17.14
CA ARG A 212 -2.01 16.23 18.29
C ARG A 212 -3.01 15.53 19.21
N GLY A 213 -3.13 14.22 19.08
CA GLY A 213 -4.02 13.41 19.91
C GLY A 213 -5.45 13.33 19.37
N PRO A 214 -6.35 12.75 20.17
CA PRO A 214 -7.73 12.51 19.77
C PRO A 214 -8.58 13.78 19.92
N MET A 215 -9.57 13.95 19.04
CA MET A 215 -10.64 14.90 19.24
C MET A 215 -11.67 14.29 20.18
N LEU A 216 -11.75 14.77 21.42
CA LEU A 216 -12.63 14.23 22.48
C LEU A 216 -13.98 15.00 22.56
N ARG A 217 -14.41 15.58 21.49
CA ARG A 217 -15.74 16.14 21.27
C ARG A 217 -16.28 15.68 19.94
N GLN A 218 -17.58 15.74 19.77
CA GLN A 218 -18.18 15.47 18.46
C GLN A 218 -17.70 16.49 17.43
N ALA A 219 -17.34 16.04 16.25
CA ALA A 219 -16.95 16.90 15.14
C ALA A 219 -18.16 17.65 14.57
N THR A 220 -17.89 18.83 14.05
CA THR A 220 -18.85 19.64 13.29
C THR A 220 -18.56 19.53 11.80
N ALA A 221 -19.50 19.99 10.95
CA ALA A 221 -19.25 20.06 9.51
C ALA A 221 -17.99 20.86 9.17
N LEU A 222 -17.67 21.90 9.93
CA LEU A 222 -16.46 22.69 9.72
C LEU A 222 -15.16 21.89 9.99
N ASP A 223 -15.17 21.01 10.97
CA ASP A 223 -14.01 20.14 11.25
C ASP A 223 -13.73 19.17 10.09
N TRP A 224 -14.77 18.77 9.37
CA TRP A 224 -14.65 17.90 8.18
C TRP A 224 -14.25 18.67 6.92
N VAL A 225 -14.90 19.81 6.69
CA VAL A 225 -14.80 20.58 5.45
C VAL A 225 -13.52 21.42 5.39
N GLY A 226 -13.10 21.95 6.52
CA GLY A 226 -11.92 22.79 6.61
C GLY A 226 -12.17 24.28 6.29
N ASP A 227 -11.10 24.99 6.01
CA ASP A 227 -11.08 26.44 5.85
C ASP A 227 -11.77 26.91 4.55
N PRO A 228 -12.72 27.85 4.61
CA PRO A 228 -13.46 28.34 3.43
C PRO A 228 -12.71 29.42 2.64
N PHE A 229 -11.41 29.40 2.53
CA PHE A 229 -10.63 30.52 2.00
C PHE A 229 -10.82 30.83 0.51
N ASP A 230 -11.26 29.89 -0.32
CA ASP A 230 -11.57 30.14 -1.74
C ASP A 230 -13.03 29.80 -2.08
N VAL A 231 -13.95 30.51 -1.44
CA VAL A 231 -15.39 30.31 -1.61
C VAL A 231 -15.86 30.61 -3.03
N ALA A 232 -15.24 31.57 -3.72
CA ALA A 232 -15.63 31.97 -5.06
C ALA A 232 -15.24 30.94 -6.13
N GLY A 233 -14.12 30.25 -5.95
CA GLY A 233 -13.63 29.20 -6.83
C GLY A 233 -14.05 27.79 -6.41
N PHE A 234 -14.93 27.67 -5.43
CA PHE A 234 -15.30 26.40 -4.84
C PHE A 234 -16.00 25.47 -5.84
N VAL A 235 -15.39 24.31 -6.08
CA VAL A 235 -15.96 23.23 -6.90
C VAL A 235 -15.82 21.94 -6.10
N ALA A 236 -16.94 21.42 -5.59
CA ALA A 236 -16.91 20.21 -4.78
C ALA A 236 -17.03 18.94 -5.62
N GLN A 237 -16.51 17.88 -5.06
CA GLN A 237 -16.42 16.55 -5.70
C GLN A 237 -17.78 15.87 -5.87
N HIS A 238 -18.76 16.21 -5.04
CA HIS A 238 -20.07 15.56 -5.01
C HIS A 238 -21.16 16.37 -5.74
N GLY A 239 -20.73 17.42 -6.47
CA GLY A 239 -21.60 18.28 -7.24
C GLY A 239 -22.12 19.52 -6.51
N GLU A 240 -21.69 19.76 -5.27
CA GLU A 240 -21.96 21.01 -4.57
C GLU A 240 -21.36 22.19 -5.35
N ARG A 241 -22.04 23.30 -5.33
CA ARG A 241 -21.64 24.52 -6.07
C ARG A 241 -21.25 25.67 -5.16
N THR A 242 -21.53 25.54 -3.88
CA THR A 242 -21.24 26.56 -2.88
C THR A 242 -20.69 25.93 -1.61
N TYR A 243 -19.88 26.68 -0.88
CA TYR A 243 -19.37 26.28 0.42
C TYR A 243 -20.49 25.95 1.42
N ALA A 244 -21.61 26.70 1.37
CA ALA A 244 -22.76 26.42 2.22
C ALA A 244 -23.39 25.05 1.92
N GLN A 245 -23.49 24.65 0.65
CA GLN A 245 -23.96 23.31 0.28
C GLN A 245 -22.98 22.22 0.76
N PHE A 246 -21.70 22.50 0.74
CA PHE A 246 -20.68 21.56 1.22
C PHE A 246 -20.78 21.39 2.74
N LEU A 247 -20.89 22.47 3.51
CA LEU A 247 -21.17 22.39 4.94
C LEU A 247 -22.46 21.62 5.24
N ASP A 248 -23.52 21.83 4.43
CA ASP A 248 -24.79 21.13 4.59
C ASP A 248 -24.65 19.62 4.35
N HIS A 249 -23.87 19.22 3.34
CA HIS A 249 -23.58 17.82 3.05
C HIS A 249 -22.87 17.13 4.22
N TYR A 250 -21.94 17.82 4.88
CA TYR A 250 -21.19 17.27 6.02
C TYR A 250 -21.92 17.39 7.36
N ARG A 251 -23.14 17.94 7.39
CA ARG A 251 -23.94 18.03 8.62
C ARG A 251 -24.28 16.65 9.20
N GLU A 252 -24.49 15.64 8.36
CA GLU A 252 -24.78 14.26 8.77
C GLU A 252 -23.51 13.46 9.12
N TYR A 253 -22.31 14.01 8.92
CA TYR A 253 -21.05 13.36 9.30
C TYR A 253 -20.83 13.48 10.80
N THR A 254 -21.62 12.75 11.54
CA THR A 254 -21.53 12.69 12.98
C THR A 254 -20.62 11.54 13.38
N ASP A 255 -19.67 11.83 14.25
CA ASP A 255 -18.80 10.87 14.91
C ASP A 255 -19.24 10.63 16.34
N VAL A 256 -18.68 9.62 16.96
CA VAL A 256 -18.72 9.43 18.40
C VAL A 256 -17.31 9.58 18.97
N VAL A 257 -17.24 10.02 20.22
CA VAL A 257 -16.00 9.97 20.98
C VAL A 257 -15.79 8.52 21.44
N GLY A 258 -14.80 7.87 20.87
CA GLY A 258 -14.53 6.45 21.09
C GLY A 258 -13.77 5.85 19.91
N ASP A 259 -13.59 4.55 19.93
CA ASP A 259 -12.90 3.83 18.86
C ASP A 259 -13.82 3.57 17.66
N HIS A 260 -13.23 3.51 16.50
CA HIS A 260 -13.94 3.33 15.23
C HIS A 260 -13.24 2.28 14.38
N PHE A 261 -13.97 1.50 13.57
CA PHE A 261 -13.37 0.45 12.73
C PHE A 261 -12.32 1.00 11.76
N LEU A 262 -12.41 2.26 11.32
CA LEU A 262 -11.40 2.91 10.49
C LEU A 262 -10.04 2.99 11.20
N ASN A 263 -10.03 3.12 12.54
CA ASN A 263 -8.80 3.18 13.32
C ASN A 263 -7.96 1.89 13.26
N LEU A 264 -8.51 0.80 12.73
CA LEU A 264 -7.73 -0.40 12.42
C LEU A 264 -6.63 -0.13 11.40
N GLY A 265 -6.76 0.93 10.59
CA GLY A 265 -5.71 1.47 9.75
C GLY A 265 -4.46 1.92 10.52
N ALA A 266 -4.62 2.39 11.77
CA ALA A 266 -3.50 2.82 12.62
C ALA A 266 -2.50 1.71 12.90
N THR A 267 -2.91 0.43 12.82
CA THR A 267 -2.02 -0.73 12.99
C THR A 267 -0.85 -0.73 12.02
N THR A 268 -0.97 -0.02 10.90
CA THR A 268 0.10 0.13 9.90
C THR A 268 1.31 0.89 10.46
N GLN A 269 1.11 1.80 11.41
CA GLN A 269 2.20 2.59 11.97
C GLN A 269 3.14 1.73 12.85
N PRO A 270 2.68 1.02 13.89
CA PRO A 270 3.55 0.07 14.59
C PRO A 270 4.02 -1.08 13.69
N MET A 271 3.28 -1.44 12.63
CA MET A 271 3.72 -2.44 11.67
C MET A 271 4.97 -1.96 10.89
N ASN A 272 4.98 -0.72 10.37
CA ASN A 272 6.15 -0.16 9.70
C ASN A 272 7.39 -0.15 10.63
N ALA A 273 7.21 0.23 11.90
CA ALA A 273 8.29 0.21 12.90
C ALA A 273 8.76 -1.22 13.21
N TYR A 274 7.86 -2.19 13.29
CA TYR A 274 8.19 -3.60 13.49
C TYR A 274 9.00 -4.18 12.34
N LEU A 275 8.62 -3.89 11.10
CA LEU A 275 9.31 -4.36 9.90
C LEU A 275 10.77 -3.88 9.82
N LEU A 276 11.08 -2.74 10.46
CA LEU A 276 12.44 -2.19 10.51
C LEU A 276 13.33 -2.87 11.56
N ALA A 277 12.78 -3.14 12.76
CA ALA A 277 13.61 -3.45 13.93
C ALA A 277 13.22 -4.74 14.66
N ASN A 278 12.07 -5.36 14.34
CA ASN A 278 11.50 -6.53 15.02
C ASN A 278 11.35 -6.34 16.55
N GLU A 279 11.16 -5.08 17.02
CA GLU A 279 10.96 -4.82 18.45
C GLU A 279 9.62 -5.41 18.93
N PRO A 280 9.62 -6.24 19.98
CA PRO A 280 8.41 -6.96 20.42
C PRO A 280 7.24 -6.05 20.79
N LYS A 281 7.50 -4.81 21.25
CA LYS A 281 6.47 -3.86 21.66
C LYS A 281 5.49 -3.53 20.53
N TYR A 282 5.97 -3.39 19.29
CA TYR A 282 5.13 -3.08 18.13
C TYR A 282 4.20 -4.24 17.79
N ARG A 283 4.76 -5.46 17.76
CA ARG A 283 3.98 -6.68 17.56
C ARG A 283 2.92 -6.85 18.65
N GLN A 284 3.31 -6.66 19.90
CA GLN A 284 2.39 -6.81 21.05
C GLN A 284 1.23 -5.82 20.96
N TRP A 285 1.52 -4.56 20.62
CA TRP A 285 0.47 -3.56 20.47
C TRP A 285 -0.54 -3.93 19.36
N ILE A 286 -0.05 -4.38 18.19
CA ILE A 286 -0.92 -4.81 17.09
C ILE A 286 -1.82 -5.97 17.53
N VAL A 287 -1.24 -6.99 18.17
CA VAL A 287 -1.98 -8.16 18.64
C VAL A 287 -3.03 -7.77 19.70
N ASP A 288 -2.64 -6.99 20.69
CA ASP A 288 -3.52 -6.55 21.76
C ASP A 288 -4.72 -5.74 21.24
N TYR A 289 -4.46 -4.82 20.33
CA TYR A 289 -5.50 -3.99 19.75
C TYR A 289 -6.45 -4.80 18.85
N MET A 290 -5.90 -5.66 18.01
CA MET A 290 -6.70 -6.50 17.12
C MET A 290 -7.49 -7.58 17.86
N ASP A 291 -6.92 -8.20 18.90
CA ASP A 291 -7.65 -9.18 19.74
C ASP A 291 -8.81 -8.52 20.50
N ALA A 292 -8.65 -7.26 20.94
CA ALA A 292 -9.76 -6.50 21.48
C ALA A 292 -10.88 -6.29 20.46
N TRP A 293 -10.54 -5.97 19.20
CA TRP A 293 -11.53 -5.83 18.13
C TRP A 293 -12.19 -7.17 17.77
N LEU A 294 -11.47 -8.30 17.78
CA LEU A 294 -12.07 -9.63 17.63
C LEU A 294 -13.08 -9.92 18.75
N GLY A 295 -12.76 -9.55 19.98
CA GLY A 295 -13.68 -9.64 21.10
C GLY A 295 -14.97 -8.82 20.89
N ARG A 296 -14.84 -7.60 20.38
CA ARG A 296 -15.96 -6.69 20.03
C ARG A 296 -16.81 -7.25 18.89
N MET A 297 -16.19 -7.80 17.86
CA MET A 297 -16.92 -8.50 16.79
C MET A 297 -17.70 -9.70 17.32
N LYS A 298 -17.09 -10.52 18.20
CA LYS A 298 -17.77 -11.65 18.83
C LYS A 298 -18.97 -11.21 19.66
N GLN A 299 -18.87 -10.13 20.43
CA GLN A 299 -19.98 -9.53 21.17
C GLN A 299 -21.09 -9.04 20.22
N ASN A 300 -20.75 -8.62 19.02
CA ASN A 300 -21.67 -8.17 17.98
C ASN A 300 -21.99 -9.27 16.93
N HIS A 301 -22.13 -10.51 17.38
CA HIS A 301 -22.55 -11.64 16.54
C HIS A 301 -21.68 -11.89 15.28
N GLY A 302 -20.38 -11.62 15.40
CA GLY A 302 -19.40 -11.82 14.33
C GLY A 302 -19.30 -10.67 13.32
N ILE A 303 -20.10 -9.62 13.48
CA ILE A 303 -20.08 -8.44 12.61
C ILE A 303 -19.28 -7.34 13.28
N ILE A 304 -18.36 -6.72 12.54
CA ILE A 304 -17.59 -5.59 13.05
C ILE A 304 -18.52 -4.42 13.37
N PRO A 305 -18.52 -3.89 14.60
CA PRO A 305 -19.32 -2.71 14.93
C PRO A 305 -18.75 -1.45 14.27
N SER A 306 -19.58 -0.46 14.00
CA SER A 306 -19.13 0.84 13.48
C SER A 306 -18.23 1.57 14.45
N PHE A 307 -18.49 1.45 15.74
CA PHE A 307 -17.73 2.14 16.79
C PHE A 307 -17.78 1.41 18.13
N VAL A 308 -16.91 1.83 19.04
CA VAL A 308 -16.81 1.36 20.44
C VAL A 308 -16.65 2.60 21.33
N ASP A 309 -17.48 2.72 22.36
CA ASP A 309 -17.45 3.87 23.26
C ASP A 309 -16.18 3.90 24.14
N LEU A 310 -15.90 5.06 24.76
CA LEU A 310 -14.73 5.24 25.64
C LEU A 310 -14.69 4.30 26.85
N ASP A 311 -15.79 3.67 27.21
CA ASP A 311 -15.84 2.63 28.23
C ASP A 311 -15.50 1.22 27.70
N GLY A 312 -15.18 1.12 26.41
CA GLY A 312 -14.82 -0.13 25.73
C GLY A 312 -16.00 -0.99 25.28
N LYS A 313 -17.24 -0.53 25.46
CA LYS A 313 -18.43 -1.30 25.09
C LYS A 313 -18.93 -0.97 23.67
N VAL A 314 -19.38 -2.00 23.00
CA VAL A 314 -20.10 -1.87 21.73
C VAL A 314 -21.49 -1.33 22.00
N GLY A 315 -21.83 -0.18 21.40
CA GLY A 315 -23.15 0.46 21.54
C GLY A 315 -23.43 1.07 22.92
N GLY A 316 -22.41 1.33 23.75
CA GLY A 316 -22.55 1.79 25.14
C GLY A 316 -23.44 3.01 25.29
N ALA A 317 -23.03 4.18 24.85
CA ALA A 317 -23.77 5.44 25.02
C ALA A 317 -25.01 5.54 24.14
N GLY A 318 -25.00 4.94 22.95
CA GLY A 318 -26.10 5.05 21.98
C GLY A 318 -27.02 3.84 21.87
N GLY A 319 -26.74 2.73 22.58
CA GLY A 319 -27.50 1.48 22.50
C GLY A 319 -27.45 0.79 21.13
N ARG A 320 -26.53 1.19 20.25
CA ARG A 320 -26.44 0.70 18.86
C ARG A 320 -25.00 0.46 18.44
N TRP A 321 -24.78 -0.58 17.64
CA TRP A 321 -23.48 -0.96 17.09
C TRP A 321 -23.23 -0.39 15.68
N TRP A 322 -24.18 0.30 15.10
CA TRP A 322 -24.22 0.82 13.74
C TRP A 322 -24.39 2.34 13.72
N GLY A 323 -24.17 2.97 12.56
CA GLY A 323 -24.28 4.41 12.38
C GLY A 323 -22.91 5.09 12.37
N ASN A 324 -22.92 6.42 12.58
CA ASN A 324 -21.78 7.34 12.49
C ASN A 324 -21.17 7.41 11.10
N ALA A 325 -20.29 8.38 10.89
CA ALA A 325 -19.64 8.60 9.61
C ALA A 325 -18.94 7.30 9.15
N TYR A 326 -19.16 6.94 7.90
CA TYR A 326 -18.57 5.77 7.22
C TYR A 326 -18.92 4.39 7.78
N GLY A 327 -19.71 4.31 8.85
CA GLY A 327 -20.12 3.04 9.47
C GLY A 327 -21.28 2.35 8.76
N TRP A 328 -21.75 1.25 9.35
CA TRP A 328 -22.96 0.58 8.88
C TRP A 328 -24.14 1.54 8.85
N GLY A 329 -24.78 1.65 7.70
CA GLY A 329 -25.95 2.52 7.53
C GLY A 329 -25.64 3.99 7.29
N PHE A 330 -24.38 4.40 7.20
CA PHE A 330 -24.06 5.78 6.88
C PHE A 330 -24.41 6.09 5.42
N SER A 331 -25.38 6.95 5.24
CA SER A 331 -25.93 7.33 3.94
C SER A 331 -26.39 8.79 3.98
N PRO A 332 -25.44 9.76 3.93
CA PRO A 332 -25.77 11.19 3.99
C PRO A 332 -26.57 11.62 2.77
N VAL A 333 -27.37 12.67 2.93
CA VAL A 333 -28.13 13.27 1.84
C VAL A 333 -27.23 14.22 1.05
N ASN A 334 -27.09 13.97 -0.25
CA ASN A 334 -26.43 14.91 -1.15
C ASN A 334 -27.33 16.16 -1.31
N PRO A 335 -26.88 17.36 -0.91
CA PRO A 335 -27.72 18.56 -0.91
C PRO A 335 -28.00 19.10 -2.32
N VAL A 336 -27.29 18.61 -3.33
CA VAL A 336 -27.49 19.05 -4.72
C VAL A 336 -28.63 18.32 -5.40
N ASN A 337 -28.75 17.01 -5.14
CA ASN A 337 -29.77 16.17 -5.82
C ASN A 337 -30.74 15.49 -4.86
N GLY A 338 -30.62 15.70 -3.55
CA GLY A 338 -31.48 15.13 -2.51
C GLY A 338 -31.39 13.62 -2.35
N ARG A 339 -30.41 12.95 -2.97
CA ARG A 339 -30.25 11.50 -2.89
C ARG A 339 -29.38 11.11 -1.72
N ARG A 340 -29.70 9.97 -1.12
CA ARG A 340 -28.82 9.35 -0.14
C ARG A 340 -27.69 8.62 -0.83
N GLU A 341 -26.46 8.80 -0.30
CA GLU A 341 -25.25 8.20 -0.79
C GLU A 341 -24.76 7.14 0.20
N ASP A 342 -24.74 5.87 -0.22
CA ASP A 342 -24.22 4.79 0.61
C ASP A 342 -22.69 4.91 0.75
N ARG A 343 -22.23 5.35 1.91
CA ARG A 343 -20.82 5.60 2.22
C ARG A 343 -20.27 4.68 3.31
N ASN A 344 -20.73 3.44 3.33
CA ASN A 344 -20.16 2.41 4.21
C ASN A 344 -18.71 2.12 3.80
N ARG A 345 -17.76 2.34 4.70
CA ARG A 345 -16.32 2.13 4.51
C ARG A 345 -15.76 0.98 5.36
N ILE A 346 -16.59 0.07 5.81
CA ILE A 346 -16.19 -1.15 6.55
C ILE A 346 -15.03 -1.91 5.88
N PRO A 347 -14.89 -1.97 4.54
CA PRO A 347 -13.75 -2.59 3.89
C PRO A 347 -12.38 -2.10 4.36
N ARG A 348 -12.28 -0.85 4.81
CA ARG A 348 -11.03 -0.25 5.31
C ARG A 348 -10.47 -0.94 6.55
N ALA A 349 -11.34 -1.60 7.33
CA ALA A 349 -10.93 -2.38 8.49
C ALA A 349 -10.01 -3.57 8.17
N LEU A 350 -10.02 -4.08 6.94
CA LEU A 350 -9.14 -5.20 6.50
C LEU A 350 -7.66 -4.94 6.75
N VAL A 351 -7.22 -3.69 6.78
CA VAL A 351 -5.83 -3.31 7.08
C VAL A 351 -5.37 -3.91 8.41
N GLY A 352 -6.18 -3.80 9.47
CA GLY A 352 -5.84 -4.36 10.78
C GLY A 352 -5.73 -5.87 10.77
N PHE A 353 -6.65 -6.56 10.09
CA PHE A 353 -6.62 -8.02 9.96
C PHE A 353 -5.40 -8.51 9.19
N ASN A 354 -5.04 -7.82 8.10
CA ASN A 354 -3.83 -8.10 7.35
C ASN A 354 -2.57 -7.95 8.22
N ASN A 355 -2.44 -6.84 8.94
CA ASN A 355 -1.27 -6.56 9.77
C ASN A 355 -1.13 -7.57 10.90
N ALA A 356 -2.24 -7.95 11.55
CA ALA A 356 -2.23 -8.96 12.61
C ALA A 356 -1.85 -10.36 12.08
N LEU A 357 -2.38 -10.75 10.91
CA LEU A 357 -1.99 -11.99 10.24
C LEU A 357 -0.49 -11.98 9.91
N LEU A 358 0.00 -10.89 9.36
CA LEU A 358 1.40 -10.76 8.91
C LEU A 358 2.39 -10.90 10.08
N VAL A 359 2.09 -10.32 11.26
CA VAL A 359 2.98 -10.42 12.44
C VAL A 359 2.84 -11.72 13.22
N THR A 360 1.74 -12.49 13.03
CA THR A 360 1.47 -13.69 13.85
C THR A 360 1.40 -14.98 13.05
N GLY A 361 0.97 -14.93 11.80
CA GLY A 361 0.58 -16.10 11.02
C GLY A 361 -0.73 -16.76 11.48
N ASP A 362 -1.44 -16.17 12.46
CA ASP A 362 -2.61 -16.76 13.09
C ASP A 362 -3.86 -16.60 12.21
N GLN A 363 -4.42 -17.72 11.81
CA GLN A 363 -5.61 -17.76 10.95
C GLN A 363 -6.89 -17.24 11.62
N LYS A 364 -6.90 -17.02 12.95
CA LYS A 364 -8.06 -16.45 13.66
C LYS A 364 -8.51 -15.10 13.06
N TYR A 365 -7.57 -14.30 12.54
CA TYR A 365 -7.87 -13.02 11.91
C TYR A 365 -8.56 -13.21 10.54
N VAL A 366 -8.15 -14.23 9.80
CA VAL A 366 -8.80 -14.61 8.53
C VAL A 366 -10.20 -15.17 8.80
N ASP A 367 -10.31 -16.07 9.79
CA ASP A 367 -11.57 -16.71 10.18
C ASP A 367 -12.61 -15.69 10.66
N ALA A 368 -12.17 -14.65 11.36
CA ALA A 368 -13.06 -13.59 11.82
C ALA A 368 -13.69 -12.83 10.64
N TRP A 369 -12.89 -12.45 9.63
CA TRP A 369 -13.44 -11.75 8.46
C TRP A 369 -14.29 -12.67 7.58
N ARG A 370 -13.86 -13.92 7.39
CA ARG A 370 -14.66 -14.97 6.73
C ARG A 370 -16.04 -15.12 7.38
N SER A 371 -16.05 -15.25 8.70
CA SER A 371 -17.28 -15.40 9.48
C SER A 371 -18.18 -14.16 9.36
N MET A 372 -17.59 -12.96 9.27
CA MET A 372 -18.35 -11.74 9.03
C MET A 372 -19.03 -11.75 7.65
N ILE A 373 -18.32 -12.16 6.58
CA ILE A 373 -18.93 -12.33 5.25
C ILE A 373 -20.13 -13.27 5.33
N ASP A 374 -19.98 -14.40 6.01
CA ASP A 374 -21.03 -15.39 6.16
C ASP A 374 -22.20 -14.87 7.01
N ALA A 375 -21.92 -14.15 8.10
CA ALA A 375 -22.94 -13.56 8.98
C ALA A 375 -23.79 -12.50 8.27
N VAL A 376 -23.18 -11.65 7.43
CA VAL A 376 -23.91 -10.67 6.61
C VAL A 376 -24.76 -11.39 5.56
N ASN A 377 -24.20 -12.38 4.87
CA ASN A 377 -24.92 -13.14 3.84
C ASN A 377 -26.05 -14.01 4.41
N ALA A 378 -25.96 -14.44 5.66
CA ALA A 378 -27.04 -15.15 6.36
C ALA A 378 -28.28 -14.29 6.59
N LYS A 379 -28.18 -12.96 6.44
CA LYS A 379 -29.31 -12.01 6.50
C LYS A 379 -30.04 -11.86 5.16
N ALA A 380 -29.68 -12.67 4.16
CA ALA A 380 -30.35 -12.66 2.87
C ALA A 380 -31.86 -12.91 3.01
N ARG A 381 -32.63 -12.34 2.08
CA ARG A 381 -34.08 -12.52 1.95
C ARG A 381 -34.42 -13.11 0.58
N GLU A 382 -35.58 -13.67 0.46
CA GLU A 382 -36.11 -14.16 -0.82
C GLU A 382 -37.34 -13.35 -1.22
N ILE A 383 -37.32 -12.79 -2.44
CA ILE A 383 -38.42 -12.03 -3.00
C ILE A 383 -38.65 -12.51 -4.45
N GLY A 384 -39.86 -12.99 -4.73
CA GLY A 384 -40.22 -13.46 -6.08
C GLY A 384 -39.30 -14.57 -6.61
N GLY A 385 -38.87 -15.49 -5.73
CA GLY A 385 -37.94 -16.60 -6.07
C GLY A 385 -36.49 -16.15 -6.30
N ARG A 386 -36.14 -14.91 -5.96
CA ARG A 386 -34.77 -14.38 -6.07
C ARG A 386 -34.19 -14.08 -4.70
N LYS A 387 -32.98 -14.55 -4.47
CA LYS A 387 -32.21 -14.26 -3.25
C LYS A 387 -31.56 -12.88 -3.35
N GLU A 388 -31.77 -12.06 -2.34
CA GLU A 388 -31.14 -10.74 -2.19
C GLU A 388 -30.33 -10.67 -0.90
N PHE A 389 -29.22 -9.97 -0.94
CA PHE A 389 -28.24 -9.83 0.15
C PHE A 389 -28.13 -8.35 0.57
N PRO A 390 -28.06 -8.05 1.87
CA PRO A 390 -27.97 -6.68 2.33
C PRO A 390 -26.53 -6.15 2.24
N THR A 391 -26.42 -4.82 2.10
CA THR A 391 -25.12 -4.11 2.14
C THR A 391 -25.05 -3.07 3.24
N MET A 392 -26.18 -2.75 3.87
CA MET A 392 -26.33 -1.68 4.85
C MET A 392 -27.18 -2.16 6.03
N HIS A 393 -26.98 -1.53 7.20
CA HIS A 393 -27.81 -1.76 8.39
C HIS A 393 -28.14 -0.42 9.06
N GLY A 394 -29.39 -0.22 9.44
CA GLY A 394 -29.86 1.01 10.07
C GLY A 394 -30.95 0.77 11.11
N LYS A 395 -31.69 1.82 11.45
CA LYS A 395 -32.75 1.78 12.47
C LYS A 395 -33.81 0.70 12.20
N ASP A 396 -34.15 0.50 10.92
CA ASP A 396 -35.17 -0.46 10.51
C ASP A 396 -34.58 -1.81 10.11
N GLY A 397 -33.35 -2.10 10.52
CA GLY A 397 -32.63 -3.34 10.22
C GLY A 397 -31.80 -3.27 8.93
N TRP A 398 -31.63 -4.44 8.30
CA TRP A 398 -30.82 -4.59 7.09
C TRP A 398 -31.52 -4.03 5.86
N TYR A 399 -30.75 -3.33 5.00
CA TYR A 399 -31.22 -2.75 3.74
C TYR A 399 -30.10 -2.67 2.68
N GLY A 400 -30.31 -1.96 1.55
CA GLY A 400 -29.34 -1.93 0.45
C GLY A 400 -29.23 -3.26 -0.28
N TRP A 401 -30.38 -3.88 -0.56
CA TRP A 401 -30.51 -5.24 -1.09
C TRP A 401 -29.96 -5.36 -2.51
N ARG A 402 -29.15 -6.40 -2.74
CA ARG A 402 -28.54 -6.71 -4.04
C ARG A 402 -28.63 -8.20 -4.35
N SER A 403 -28.71 -8.54 -5.64
CA SER A 403 -28.76 -9.93 -6.11
C SER A 403 -27.46 -10.70 -5.94
N ARG A 404 -26.34 -10.03 -5.64
CA ARG A 404 -25.04 -10.65 -5.42
C ARG A 404 -24.73 -10.67 -3.92
N PRO A 405 -24.12 -11.78 -3.44
CA PRO A 405 -23.67 -11.85 -2.06
C PRO A 405 -22.72 -10.69 -1.70
N TRP A 406 -22.76 -10.29 -0.44
CA TRP A 406 -21.76 -9.40 0.13
C TRP A 406 -20.42 -10.15 0.19
N ASN A 407 -19.43 -9.68 -0.55
CA ASN A 407 -18.14 -10.35 -0.74
C ASN A 407 -16.93 -9.45 -0.49
N VAL A 408 -17.13 -8.43 0.33
CA VAL A 408 -16.07 -7.50 0.70
C VAL A 408 -14.94 -8.24 1.41
N GLY A 409 -13.72 -8.09 0.90
CA GLY A 409 -12.53 -8.77 1.44
C GLY A 409 -12.45 -10.27 1.13
N ALA A 410 -13.32 -10.78 0.26
CA ALA A 410 -13.32 -12.20 -0.09
C ALA A 410 -12.06 -12.66 -0.84
N LEU A 411 -11.48 -11.75 -1.66
CA LEU A 411 -10.22 -12.04 -2.36
C LEU A 411 -9.07 -12.16 -1.35
N GLU A 412 -9.01 -11.24 -0.39
CA GLU A 412 -8.03 -11.23 0.69
C GLU A 412 -8.17 -12.48 1.56
N VAL A 413 -9.37 -12.83 2.00
CA VAL A 413 -9.65 -14.05 2.78
C VAL A 413 -9.16 -15.29 2.04
N TRP A 414 -9.48 -15.42 0.76
CA TRP A 414 -8.98 -16.54 -0.05
C TRP A 414 -7.45 -16.53 -0.15
N TYR A 415 -6.86 -15.39 -0.44
CA TYR A 415 -5.41 -15.25 -0.59
C TYR A 415 -4.66 -15.56 0.71
N TRP A 416 -5.19 -15.12 1.84
CA TRP A 416 -4.60 -15.37 3.16
C TRP A 416 -4.75 -16.82 3.60
N SER A 417 -5.88 -17.45 3.35
CA SER A 417 -6.15 -18.85 3.73
C SER A 417 -5.65 -19.86 2.72
N MET A 418 -5.72 -19.54 1.43
CA MET A 418 -5.59 -20.46 0.29
C MET A 418 -6.58 -21.64 0.32
N GLN A 419 -7.62 -21.57 1.11
CA GLN A 419 -8.62 -22.62 1.18
C GLN A 419 -9.51 -22.61 -0.08
N PRO A 420 -9.67 -23.75 -0.77
CA PRO A 420 -10.54 -23.83 -1.96
C PRO A 420 -11.99 -23.40 -1.69
N ALA A 421 -12.49 -23.63 -0.47
CA ALA A 421 -13.83 -23.22 -0.04
C ALA A 421 -14.05 -21.70 -0.07
N ASP A 422 -13.00 -20.90 0.10
CA ASP A 422 -13.12 -19.44 0.07
C ASP A 422 -13.30 -18.88 -1.34
N LEU A 423 -12.94 -19.63 -2.38
CA LEU A 423 -13.13 -19.23 -3.78
C LEU A 423 -14.59 -18.97 -4.16
N VAL A 424 -15.53 -19.63 -3.50
CA VAL A 424 -16.97 -19.40 -3.73
C VAL A 424 -17.34 -17.96 -3.39
N ARG A 425 -16.70 -17.37 -2.37
CA ARG A 425 -16.93 -15.97 -1.94
C ARG A 425 -16.32 -14.94 -2.87
N VAL A 426 -15.20 -15.28 -3.53
CA VAL A 426 -14.48 -14.35 -4.45
C VAL A 426 -15.33 -14.02 -5.69
N GLY A 427 -16.10 -14.98 -6.19
CA GLY A 427 -16.87 -14.80 -7.41
C GLY A 427 -16.00 -14.76 -8.67
N GLN A 428 -16.41 -13.97 -9.67
CA GLN A 428 -15.66 -13.84 -10.93
C GLN A 428 -14.47 -12.89 -10.75
N ASN A 429 -13.25 -13.40 -10.94
CA ASN A 429 -12.01 -12.65 -10.91
C ASN A 429 -11.04 -13.18 -11.97
N GLY A 430 -10.58 -12.31 -12.88
CA GLY A 430 -9.76 -12.70 -14.03
C GLY A 430 -8.40 -13.25 -13.64
N TRP A 431 -7.74 -12.65 -12.63
CA TRP A 431 -6.46 -13.11 -12.11
C TRP A 431 -6.59 -14.47 -11.42
N VAL A 432 -7.59 -14.65 -10.56
CA VAL A 432 -7.87 -15.94 -9.91
C VAL A 432 -8.18 -17.02 -10.93
N SER A 433 -8.90 -16.68 -12.00
CA SER A 433 -9.18 -17.61 -13.11
C SER A 433 -7.88 -18.01 -13.83
N PHE A 434 -6.97 -17.08 -14.04
CA PHE A 434 -5.63 -17.34 -14.60
C PHE A 434 -4.82 -18.28 -13.71
N LEU A 435 -4.70 -17.98 -12.41
CA LEU A 435 -3.98 -18.82 -11.45
C LEU A 435 -4.51 -20.27 -11.36
N ARG A 436 -5.73 -20.48 -11.80
CA ARG A 436 -6.39 -21.81 -11.88
C ARG A 436 -6.34 -22.43 -13.27
N GLY A 437 -5.48 -21.92 -14.15
CA GLY A 437 -5.29 -22.46 -15.50
C GLY A 437 -6.43 -22.17 -16.49
N ARG A 438 -7.31 -21.18 -16.18
CA ARG A 438 -8.47 -20.86 -17.01
C ARG A 438 -8.27 -19.53 -17.66
N ASN A 439 -7.88 -18.91 -18.32
CA ASN A 439 -7.68 -17.56 -18.87
C ASN A 439 -6.20 -17.31 -19.16
N ALA A 440 -5.66 -18.17 -20.03
CA ALA A 440 -4.22 -18.14 -20.34
C ALA A 440 -3.73 -16.79 -20.88
N ASP A 441 -4.60 -16.03 -21.54
CA ASP A 441 -4.27 -14.73 -22.14
C ASP A 441 -4.31 -13.57 -21.15
N TYR A 442 -4.74 -13.82 -19.89
CA TYR A 442 -4.88 -12.77 -18.88
C TYR A 442 -3.60 -11.93 -18.71
N PRO A 443 -2.39 -12.52 -18.59
CA PRO A 443 -1.19 -11.71 -18.38
C PRO A 443 -0.95 -10.68 -19.49
N ALA A 444 -0.99 -11.12 -20.74
CA ALA A 444 -0.77 -10.23 -21.88
C ALA A 444 -1.89 -9.18 -22.00
N THR A 445 -3.15 -9.58 -21.84
CA THR A 445 -4.31 -8.69 -21.93
C THR A 445 -4.30 -7.63 -20.82
N ALA A 446 -3.98 -8.02 -19.56
CA ALA A 446 -3.96 -7.11 -18.43
C ALA A 446 -2.80 -6.10 -18.55
N LEU A 447 -1.61 -6.55 -18.92
CA LEU A 447 -0.45 -5.67 -19.13
C LEU A 447 -0.67 -4.69 -20.28
N GLN A 448 -1.26 -5.14 -21.40
CA GLN A 448 -1.59 -4.25 -22.52
C GLN A 448 -2.62 -3.19 -22.09
N ARG A 449 -3.66 -3.57 -21.36
CA ARG A 449 -4.64 -2.62 -20.81
C ARG A 449 -3.99 -1.56 -19.92
N ASP A 450 -3.01 -1.94 -19.10
CA ASP A 450 -2.31 -1.01 -18.24
C ASP A 450 -1.38 -0.08 -19.04
N LEU A 451 -0.69 -0.57 -20.08
CA LEU A 451 0.05 0.26 -21.04
C LEU A 451 -0.86 1.28 -21.73
N ASP A 452 -2.02 0.84 -22.21
CA ASP A 452 -3.01 1.73 -22.83
C ASP A 452 -3.51 2.78 -21.83
N SER A 453 -3.62 2.43 -20.55
CA SER A 453 -3.98 3.38 -19.49
C SER A 453 -2.88 4.41 -19.24
N VAL A 454 -1.61 3.99 -19.17
CA VAL A 454 -0.46 4.90 -19.06
C VAL A 454 -0.44 5.89 -20.22
N ALA A 455 -0.59 5.39 -21.46
CA ALA A 455 -0.62 6.23 -22.66
C ALA A 455 -1.77 7.24 -22.64
N ARG A 456 -2.99 6.82 -22.27
CA ARG A 456 -4.15 7.72 -22.16
C ARG A 456 -3.94 8.81 -21.10
N LYS A 457 -3.41 8.44 -19.93
CA LYS A 457 -3.15 9.39 -18.84
C LYS A 457 -2.05 10.38 -19.21
N LEU A 458 -0.98 9.90 -19.84
CA LEU A 458 0.09 10.76 -20.34
C LEU A 458 -0.42 11.74 -21.41
N LYS A 459 -1.28 11.27 -22.33
CA LYS A 459 -1.95 12.15 -23.29
C LYS A 459 -2.78 13.23 -22.57
N ALA A 460 -3.57 12.85 -21.56
CA ALA A 460 -4.36 13.80 -20.78
C ALA A 460 -3.48 14.82 -20.03
N VAL A 461 -2.30 14.42 -19.52
CA VAL A 461 -1.31 15.34 -18.95
C VAL A 461 -0.82 16.34 -19.99
N ARG A 462 -0.40 15.87 -21.17
CA ARG A 462 0.13 16.73 -22.24
C ARG A 462 -0.91 17.70 -22.82
N GLU A 463 -2.15 17.27 -22.94
CA GLU A 463 -3.26 18.05 -23.49
C GLU A 463 -3.90 18.99 -22.45
N ASP A 464 -3.61 18.83 -21.17
CA ASP A 464 -4.14 19.72 -20.14
C ASP A 464 -3.61 21.14 -20.30
N ARG A 465 -4.51 22.08 -20.59
CA ARG A 465 -4.23 23.51 -20.78
C ARG A 465 -4.63 24.35 -19.58
N THR A 466 -5.27 23.73 -18.57
CA THR A 466 -5.64 24.45 -17.36
C THR A 466 -4.39 24.69 -16.51
N PRO A 467 -4.11 25.93 -16.10
CA PRO A 467 -3.01 26.21 -15.19
C PRO A 467 -3.15 25.36 -13.91
N PRO A 468 -2.04 24.77 -13.41
CA PRO A 468 -2.08 23.90 -12.22
C PRO A 468 -2.78 24.53 -11.02
N GLU A 469 -2.55 25.81 -10.76
CA GLU A 469 -3.15 26.57 -9.65
C GLU A 469 -4.66 26.79 -9.76
N LYS A 470 -5.28 26.39 -10.87
CA LYS A 470 -6.73 26.37 -11.05
C LYS A 470 -7.34 24.98 -10.86
N ARG A 471 -6.54 24.01 -10.46
CA ARG A 471 -6.97 22.64 -10.23
C ARG A 471 -7.00 22.32 -8.75
N LEU A 472 -7.95 21.47 -8.35
CA LEU A 472 -7.95 20.80 -7.06
C LEU A 472 -6.92 19.66 -7.07
N ALA A 473 -6.32 19.33 -5.92
CA ALA A 473 -5.41 18.20 -5.76
C ALA A 473 -6.08 16.90 -6.21
N ASP A 474 -7.32 16.67 -5.84
CA ASP A 474 -8.12 15.49 -6.20
C ASP A 474 -8.34 15.37 -7.73
N ASN A 475 -8.38 16.47 -8.46
CA ASN A 475 -8.52 16.44 -9.91
C ASN A 475 -7.32 15.80 -10.64
N MET A 476 -6.18 15.65 -9.97
CA MET A 476 -4.96 15.09 -10.54
C MET A 476 -4.87 13.58 -10.38
N LEU A 477 -5.61 12.97 -9.46
CA LEU A 477 -5.55 11.54 -9.17
C LEU A 477 -5.71 10.67 -10.41
N ASP A 478 -6.66 11.02 -11.26
CA ASP A 478 -6.92 10.29 -12.50
C ASP A 478 -5.85 10.48 -13.58
N ARG A 479 -4.93 11.44 -13.40
CA ARG A 479 -3.85 11.75 -14.34
C ARG A 479 -2.53 11.08 -13.98
N ASN A 480 -2.33 10.64 -12.71
CA ASN A 480 -1.14 9.89 -12.34
C ASN A 480 -0.99 8.63 -13.22
N PRO A 481 0.05 8.51 -14.05
CA PRO A 481 0.17 7.42 -14.99
C PRO A 481 0.67 6.10 -14.40
N ALA A 482 1.12 6.06 -13.14
CA ALA A 482 1.62 4.84 -12.52
C ALA A 482 0.56 3.72 -12.52
N ALA A 483 0.92 2.55 -13.02
CA ALA A 483 0.08 1.36 -13.05
C ALA A 483 0.85 0.17 -12.49
N THR A 484 0.48 -0.31 -11.30
CA THR A 484 1.21 -1.37 -10.57
C THR A 484 0.38 -2.60 -10.23
N ASP A 485 -0.96 -2.51 -10.24
CA ASP A 485 -1.83 -3.59 -9.78
C ASP A 485 -1.60 -4.90 -10.55
N THR A 486 -1.56 -4.82 -11.88
CA THR A 486 -1.28 -5.99 -12.72
C THR A 486 0.13 -6.53 -12.50
N LEU A 487 1.12 -5.65 -12.32
CA LEU A 487 2.50 -6.05 -12.03
C LEU A 487 2.60 -6.77 -10.69
N VAL A 488 1.95 -6.28 -9.63
CA VAL A 488 1.89 -6.97 -8.33
C VAL A 488 1.27 -8.35 -8.47
N GLN A 489 0.15 -8.47 -9.18
CA GLN A 489 -0.52 -9.76 -9.41
C GLN A 489 0.38 -10.74 -10.16
N LEU A 490 0.98 -10.30 -11.25
CA LEU A 490 1.71 -11.19 -12.14
C LEU A 490 3.14 -11.48 -11.66
N MET A 491 3.90 -10.45 -11.28
CA MET A 491 5.29 -10.63 -10.86
C MET A 491 5.38 -11.24 -9.46
N PHE A 492 4.60 -10.70 -8.51
CA PHE A 492 4.71 -11.09 -7.11
C PHE A 492 3.73 -12.19 -6.70
N GLY A 493 2.76 -12.53 -7.55
CA GLY A 493 1.66 -13.40 -7.15
C GLY A 493 0.92 -12.83 -5.95
N GLY A 494 0.67 -11.53 -5.95
CA GLY A 494 0.19 -10.76 -4.80
C GLY A 494 -1.18 -10.12 -5.01
N VAL A 495 -1.78 -9.68 -3.91
CA VAL A 495 -2.96 -8.83 -3.92
C VAL A 495 -2.50 -7.38 -3.87
N PRO A 496 -2.88 -6.54 -4.85
CA PRO A 496 -2.51 -5.14 -4.85
C PRO A 496 -2.98 -4.44 -3.57
N PRO A 497 -2.13 -3.60 -2.93
CA PRO A 497 -2.55 -2.83 -1.78
C PRO A 497 -3.66 -1.85 -2.16
N GLY A 498 -4.70 -1.75 -1.34
CA GLY A 498 -5.79 -0.79 -1.51
C GLY A 498 -5.39 0.65 -1.18
N ARG A 499 -6.34 1.57 -1.34
CA ARG A 499 -6.19 3.00 -1.00
C ARG A 499 -6.11 3.25 0.52
N GLU A 500 -6.49 2.28 1.32
CA GLU A 500 -6.58 2.36 2.78
C GLU A 500 -5.23 2.27 3.50
N GLY A 501 -4.12 2.29 2.77
CA GLY A 501 -2.80 2.18 3.36
C GLY A 501 -2.38 0.76 3.71
N SER A 502 -3.01 -0.23 3.12
CA SER A 502 -2.66 -1.65 3.29
C SER A 502 -1.21 -1.92 2.93
N LEU A 503 -0.59 -2.84 3.67
CA LEU A 503 0.70 -3.39 3.30
C LEU A 503 0.57 -4.39 2.15
N LEU A 504 1.67 -4.60 1.42
CA LEU A 504 1.72 -5.52 0.29
C LEU A 504 1.55 -6.97 0.76
N ASN A 505 0.65 -7.71 0.11
CA ASN A 505 0.56 -9.16 0.23
C ASN A 505 1.15 -9.79 -1.03
N ALA A 506 2.22 -10.56 -0.89
CA ALA A 506 2.90 -11.17 -2.02
C ALA A 506 3.38 -12.59 -1.70
N ARG A 507 3.46 -13.44 -2.71
CA ARG A 507 4.11 -14.76 -2.61
C ARG A 507 5.60 -14.65 -2.76
N LEU A 508 6.02 -13.84 -3.70
CA LEU A 508 7.42 -13.62 -4.03
C LEU A 508 7.73 -12.14 -4.10
N ARG A 509 8.98 -11.82 -3.90
CA ARG A 509 9.56 -10.51 -4.16
C ARG A 509 10.96 -10.69 -4.73
N TYR A 510 11.44 -9.69 -5.48
CA TYR A 510 12.71 -9.79 -6.20
C TYR A 510 13.65 -8.66 -5.81
N PHE A 511 14.96 -8.95 -5.93
CA PHE A 511 16.01 -7.96 -5.71
C PHE A 511 17.12 -8.14 -6.74
N ASP A 512 17.70 -7.00 -7.12
CA ASP A 512 18.92 -6.94 -7.92
C ASP A 512 20.13 -6.90 -6.96
N PRO A 513 20.87 -8.00 -6.81
CA PRO A 513 22.03 -8.05 -5.90
C PRO A 513 23.23 -7.27 -6.45
N VAL A 514 23.32 -7.07 -7.77
CA VAL A 514 24.42 -6.34 -8.40
C VAL A 514 24.31 -4.84 -8.11
N ARG A 515 23.11 -4.31 -8.26
CA ARG A 515 22.81 -2.90 -7.94
C ARG A 515 22.42 -2.68 -6.48
N ARG A 516 22.33 -3.75 -5.68
CA ARG A 516 21.90 -3.76 -4.26
C ARG A 516 20.57 -2.98 -4.05
N ARG A 517 19.56 -3.31 -4.84
CA ARG A 517 18.24 -2.65 -4.78
C ARG A 517 17.08 -3.64 -4.84
N ALA A 518 15.92 -3.17 -4.46
CA ALA A 518 14.65 -3.88 -4.68
C ALA A 518 14.26 -3.89 -6.17
N GLY A 519 13.47 -4.90 -6.53
CA GLY A 519 12.92 -5.11 -7.87
C GLY A 519 13.73 -6.08 -8.73
N VAL A 520 13.13 -6.55 -9.81
CA VAL A 520 13.84 -7.38 -10.78
C VAL A 520 14.97 -6.59 -11.45
N PRO A 521 16.11 -7.24 -11.76
CA PRO A 521 17.13 -6.62 -12.60
C PRO A 521 16.58 -6.18 -13.95
N GLU A 522 17.29 -5.25 -14.58
CA GLU A 522 17.04 -4.90 -15.97
C GLU A 522 17.03 -6.17 -16.85
N ASP A 523 16.14 -6.21 -17.84
CA ASP A 523 15.89 -7.34 -18.73
C ASP A 523 15.29 -8.60 -18.09
N VAL A 524 15.09 -8.66 -16.78
CA VAL A 524 14.41 -9.80 -16.15
C VAL A 524 12.91 -9.52 -16.05
N ALA A 525 12.11 -10.52 -16.47
CA ALA A 525 10.66 -10.54 -16.28
C ALA A 525 10.24 -11.75 -15.43
N ALA A 526 9.14 -11.62 -14.69
CA ALA A 526 8.67 -12.62 -13.75
C ALA A 526 7.14 -12.82 -13.86
N LEU A 527 6.69 -14.08 -13.96
CA LEU A 527 5.26 -14.40 -14.00
C LEU A 527 4.92 -15.52 -13.03
N VAL A 528 4.19 -15.21 -11.98
CA VAL A 528 3.54 -16.18 -11.10
C VAL A 528 2.29 -16.69 -11.79
N SER A 529 2.29 -17.97 -12.16
CA SER A 529 1.22 -18.62 -12.94
C SER A 529 0.32 -19.54 -12.14
N GLU A 530 0.81 -20.04 -10.99
CA GLU A 530 0.04 -20.93 -10.12
C GLU A 530 0.44 -20.65 -8.66
N LEU A 531 -0.52 -20.73 -7.74
CA LEU A 531 -0.25 -20.70 -6.31
C LEU A 531 -1.34 -21.46 -5.53
N ASP A 532 -0.90 -22.11 -4.47
CA ASP A 532 -1.74 -22.73 -3.45
C ASP A 532 -1.12 -22.49 -2.06
N ASP A 533 -1.55 -23.20 -1.04
CA ASP A 533 -1.05 -22.99 0.32
C ASP A 533 0.46 -23.24 0.47
N ALA A 534 0.98 -24.26 -0.20
CA ALA A 534 2.37 -24.72 -0.06
C ALA A 534 3.22 -24.51 -1.32
N ARG A 535 2.62 -24.10 -2.44
CA ARG A 535 3.29 -24.06 -3.73
C ARG A 535 3.07 -22.73 -4.44
N THR A 536 4.14 -22.27 -5.11
CA THR A 536 4.09 -21.15 -6.05
C THR A 536 4.90 -21.51 -7.28
N VAL A 537 4.31 -21.29 -8.46
CA VAL A 537 4.99 -21.52 -9.74
C VAL A 537 5.27 -20.18 -10.40
N VAL A 538 6.53 -19.94 -10.71
CA VAL A 538 6.98 -18.69 -11.33
C VAL A 538 7.84 -18.97 -12.56
N SER A 539 7.61 -18.25 -13.64
CA SER A 539 8.51 -18.19 -14.79
C SER A 539 9.42 -16.96 -14.63
N LEU A 540 10.74 -17.17 -14.76
CA LEU A 540 11.73 -16.10 -14.85
C LEU A 540 12.38 -16.12 -16.22
N VAL A 541 12.48 -14.95 -16.86
CA VAL A 541 13.00 -14.81 -18.22
C VAL A 541 13.95 -13.61 -18.27
N ASN A 542 15.17 -13.83 -18.76
CA ASN A 542 16.06 -12.76 -19.16
C ASN A 542 15.76 -12.44 -20.65
N VAL A 543 15.10 -11.34 -20.90
CA VAL A 543 14.74 -10.91 -22.27
C VAL A 543 15.93 -10.24 -23.00
N GLY A 544 17.01 -9.95 -22.28
CA GLY A 544 18.25 -9.39 -22.83
C GLY A 544 19.10 -10.47 -23.48
N GLU A 545 19.65 -10.18 -24.65
CA GLU A 545 20.42 -11.15 -25.46
C GLU A 545 21.94 -11.08 -25.20
N LYS A 546 22.41 -10.11 -24.43
CA LYS A 546 23.84 -9.82 -24.29
C LYS A 546 24.43 -10.17 -22.94
N GLU A 547 23.69 -9.93 -21.86
CA GLU A 547 24.19 -9.99 -20.50
C GLU A 547 23.45 -11.01 -19.66
N ALA A 548 24.18 -11.74 -18.84
CA ALA A 548 23.59 -12.56 -17.81
C ALA A 548 23.04 -11.66 -16.68
N ARG A 549 21.93 -12.09 -16.08
CA ARG A 549 21.30 -11.36 -14.96
C ARG A 549 21.26 -12.26 -13.72
N THR A 550 21.47 -11.65 -12.58
CA THR A 550 21.33 -12.32 -11.29
C THR A 550 20.19 -11.68 -10.52
N VAL A 551 19.24 -12.48 -10.06
CA VAL A 551 18.09 -12.02 -9.27
C VAL A 551 17.99 -12.83 -7.98
N VAL A 552 17.74 -12.16 -6.86
CA VAL A 552 17.36 -12.81 -5.61
C VAL A 552 15.84 -12.92 -5.57
N VAL A 553 15.34 -14.11 -5.31
CA VAL A 553 13.90 -14.44 -5.17
C VAL A 553 13.62 -14.67 -3.70
N GLN A 554 12.78 -13.84 -3.12
CA GLN A 554 12.40 -13.89 -1.70
C GLN A 554 10.97 -14.43 -1.54
N GLY A 555 10.75 -15.23 -0.52
CA GLY A 555 9.42 -15.69 -0.10
C GLY A 555 8.67 -14.64 0.72
N GLY A 556 7.58 -14.11 0.17
CA GLY A 556 6.77 -13.07 0.80
C GLY A 556 7.22 -11.63 0.50
N ALA A 557 6.35 -10.67 0.75
CA ALA A 557 6.65 -9.26 0.59
C ALA A 557 7.73 -8.78 1.57
N TYR A 558 7.74 -9.37 2.76
CA TYR A 558 8.58 -9.00 3.91
C TYR A 558 9.41 -10.18 4.42
N ALA A 559 9.76 -11.15 3.56
CA ALA A 559 10.50 -12.36 3.91
C ALA A 559 9.82 -13.21 5.00
N GLU A 560 8.52 -13.13 5.11
CA GLU A 560 7.71 -13.87 6.09
C GLU A 560 7.52 -15.34 5.72
N HIS A 561 7.81 -15.74 4.47
CA HIS A 561 7.67 -17.11 4.01
C HIS A 561 9.01 -17.82 3.95
N GLN A 562 9.01 -19.11 4.31
CA GLN A 562 10.15 -19.99 4.13
C GLN A 562 10.05 -20.72 2.80
N LEU A 563 11.05 -20.61 1.96
CA LEU A 563 11.23 -21.41 0.75
C LEU A 563 11.90 -22.73 1.14
N GLU A 564 11.19 -23.85 0.94
CA GLU A 564 11.69 -25.17 1.34
C GLU A 564 12.52 -25.81 0.24
N SER A 565 12.05 -25.72 -1.00
CA SER A 565 12.74 -26.23 -2.19
C SER A 565 12.32 -25.51 -3.45
N VAL A 566 13.15 -25.62 -4.48
CA VAL A 566 12.87 -25.19 -5.85
C VAL A 566 13.09 -26.34 -6.80
N GLU A 567 12.15 -26.56 -7.71
CA GLU A 567 12.29 -27.48 -8.84
C GLU A 567 12.48 -26.65 -10.11
N CYS A 568 13.51 -26.96 -10.86
CA CYS A 568 13.84 -26.35 -12.14
C CYS A 568 14.31 -27.43 -13.11
N ASN A 569 13.70 -27.54 -14.29
CA ASN A 569 14.06 -28.52 -15.33
C ASN A 569 14.15 -29.98 -14.80
N GLY A 570 13.23 -30.37 -13.92
CA GLY A 570 13.16 -31.72 -13.34
C GLY A 570 14.17 -31.97 -12.19
N GLN A 571 14.98 -30.99 -11.83
CA GLN A 571 15.90 -31.07 -10.68
C GLN A 571 15.31 -30.30 -9.50
N THR A 572 15.28 -30.94 -8.33
CA THR A 572 14.86 -30.31 -7.08
C THR A 572 16.05 -29.95 -6.22
N THR A 573 16.16 -28.67 -5.87
CA THR A 573 17.17 -28.18 -4.92
C THR A 573 16.48 -27.81 -3.61
N ARG A 574 16.99 -28.32 -2.49
CA ARG A 574 16.53 -27.94 -1.15
C ARG A 574 17.11 -26.56 -0.80
N LEU A 575 16.26 -25.68 -0.30
CA LEU A 575 16.62 -24.30 0.07
C LEU A 575 16.66 -24.13 1.59
N GLY A 576 15.54 -24.30 2.28
CA GLY A 576 15.43 -24.09 3.72
C GLY A 576 15.69 -22.63 4.15
N ALA A 577 15.42 -21.64 3.28
CA ALA A 577 15.79 -20.24 3.43
C ALA A 577 14.62 -19.30 3.12
N ARG A 578 14.75 -18.01 3.45
CA ARG A 578 13.79 -16.97 3.10
C ARG A 578 13.90 -16.52 1.64
N ASP A 579 15.07 -16.74 1.05
CA ASP A 579 15.40 -16.32 -0.32
C ASP A 579 16.46 -17.23 -0.92
N PHE A 580 16.62 -17.15 -2.25
CA PHE A 580 17.67 -17.83 -3.01
C PHE A 580 18.03 -17.01 -4.25
N THR A 581 19.16 -17.31 -4.85
CA THR A 581 19.67 -16.60 -6.02
C THR A 581 19.42 -17.40 -7.29
N VAL A 582 19.00 -16.70 -8.36
CA VAL A 582 18.88 -17.24 -9.72
C VAL A 582 19.79 -16.47 -10.64
N ARG A 583 20.62 -17.17 -11.42
CA ARG A 583 21.43 -16.61 -12.49
C ARG A 583 20.87 -17.02 -13.83
N LEU A 584 20.47 -16.06 -14.65
CA LEU A 584 19.89 -16.23 -15.97
C LEU A 584 20.93 -15.86 -17.03
N ALA A 585 21.29 -16.80 -17.89
CA ALA A 585 22.09 -16.50 -19.08
C ALA A 585 21.33 -15.55 -20.03
N PRO A 586 22.01 -14.89 -20.97
CA PRO A 586 21.35 -14.07 -21.99
C PRO A 586 20.30 -14.88 -22.76
N GLY A 587 19.09 -14.34 -22.90
CA GLY A 587 17.96 -14.99 -23.61
C GLY A 587 17.47 -16.28 -22.96
N ALA A 588 17.86 -16.57 -21.71
CA ALA A 588 17.48 -17.78 -20.99
C ALA A 588 16.24 -17.55 -20.11
N GLY A 589 15.50 -18.62 -19.85
CA GLY A 589 14.39 -18.61 -18.90
C GLY A 589 13.99 -20.01 -18.46
N ALA A 590 13.27 -20.09 -17.38
CA ALA A 590 12.71 -21.33 -16.88
C ALA A 590 11.44 -21.10 -16.05
N LYS A 591 10.64 -22.15 -15.95
CA LYS A 591 9.55 -22.28 -14.98
C LYS A 591 10.11 -22.93 -13.72
N LEU A 592 9.93 -22.26 -12.59
CA LEU A 592 10.36 -22.71 -11.27
C LEU A 592 9.14 -23.09 -10.45
N THR A 593 9.16 -24.26 -9.83
CA THR A 593 8.16 -24.68 -8.85
C THR A 593 8.75 -24.58 -7.45
N LEU A 594 8.23 -23.66 -6.66
CA LEU A 594 8.69 -23.39 -5.31
C LEU A 594 7.77 -24.06 -4.29
N ARG A 595 8.31 -24.86 -3.39
CA ARG A 595 7.63 -25.28 -2.16
C ARG A 595 7.93 -24.29 -1.05
N MET A 596 6.92 -23.89 -0.29
CA MET A 596 7.07 -22.90 0.77
C MET A 596 6.16 -23.18 1.96
N ARG A 597 6.58 -22.69 3.12
CA ARG A 597 5.78 -22.57 4.33
C ARG A 597 5.53 -21.09 4.60
N ARG A 598 4.26 -20.71 4.56
CA ARG A 598 3.86 -19.32 4.74
C ARG A 598 3.91 -18.89 6.19
N TYR A 599 4.17 -17.62 6.43
CA TYR A 599 4.24 -16.97 7.76
C TYR A 599 5.15 -17.72 8.74
N ALA A 600 6.25 -18.27 8.24
CA ALA A 600 7.20 -19.06 9.02
C ALA A 600 8.22 -18.20 9.77
N HIS A 601 8.34 -16.94 9.39
CA HIS A 601 9.32 -16.00 9.91
C HIS A 601 8.67 -14.67 10.31
N ALA A 602 9.31 -13.97 11.24
CA ALA A 602 8.99 -12.58 11.51
C ALA A 602 9.24 -11.75 10.25
N PRO A 603 8.25 -10.94 9.81
CA PRO A 603 8.39 -10.11 8.63
C PRO A 603 9.41 -8.99 8.84
N THR A 604 10.14 -8.62 7.77
CA THR A 604 11.12 -7.54 7.78
C THR A 604 11.27 -6.89 6.42
N VAL A 605 11.62 -5.59 6.41
CA VAL A 605 12.02 -4.86 5.18
C VAL A 605 13.51 -4.93 4.90
N THR A 606 14.31 -5.54 5.79
CA THR A 606 15.75 -5.73 5.59
C THR A 606 16.01 -6.53 4.32
N PHE A 607 16.91 -6.04 3.48
CA PHE A 607 17.23 -6.69 2.21
C PHE A 607 17.99 -8.01 2.41
N PRO A 608 17.91 -8.96 1.45
CA PRO A 608 18.47 -10.30 1.61
C PRO A 608 19.94 -10.33 2.07
N TRP A 609 20.77 -9.49 1.50
CA TRP A 609 22.21 -9.42 1.79
C TRP A 609 22.58 -8.70 3.10
N ASP A 610 21.62 -8.13 3.80
CA ASP A 610 21.82 -7.45 5.09
C ASP A 610 21.13 -8.21 6.25
N ARG A 611 20.59 -9.40 5.97
CA ARG A 611 20.01 -10.29 6.99
C ARG A 611 21.11 -11.18 7.56
N ASN A 612 21.18 -11.25 8.87
CA ASN A 612 22.05 -12.20 9.59
C ASN A 612 21.44 -13.60 9.62
#